data_7e43baec3a25db5db61b7cdf25e07bdb
#
_entry.id   7e43baec3a25db5db61b7cdf25e07bdb
#
_cell.length_a   1.000
_cell.length_b   1.000
_cell.length_c   1.000
_cell.angle_alpha   90.00
_cell.angle_beta   90.00
_cell.angle_gamma   90.00
#
_symmetry.space_group_name_H-M   'P 1'
#
loop_
_entity.id
_entity.type
_entity.pdbx_description
1 polymer ?
#
loop_
_entity_poly.entity_id
_entity_poly.type
_entity_poly.pdbx_seq_one_letter_code
_entity_poly.pdbx_strand_id
1 'polypeptide(L)'
;WQGHAMEVGPLARVLMLYAKGHDLTQHLVNSTLQQLDLPVRALFSTLGRTAARTLETAVLADGMQGWLDSLVGNIKAGDTRTFNEAQCKPSSWPREAKGVGFMEAPRGGLARYVVIKDQKIDNYQAVVPSTWNAGPRDVQNQPGAYEAALQDNHELEDETKPVEILRT
;
A
#
# COMPACT_ATOMS: atom_id res chain seq x y z
N TRP A 1 9.00 5.09 11.01
CA TRP A 1 10.23 4.40 10.64
C TRP A 1 11.44 5.17 11.16
N GLN A 2 12.30 4.51 11.93
CA GLN A 2 13.49 5.16 12.55
C GLN A 2 13.15 6.44 13.34
N GLY A 3 12.01 6.47 14.01
CA GLY A 3 11.55 7.63 14.78
C GLY A 3 10.82 8.69 13.98
N HIS A 4 10.60 8.49 12.68
CA HIS A 4 9.89 9.42 11.81
C HIS A 4 8.51 8.92 11.42
N ALA A 5 7.54 9.83 11.32
CA ALA A 5 6.25 9.58 10.71
C ALA A 5 6.43 9.26 9.22
N MET A 6 5.71 8.27 8.73
CA MET A 6 5.80 7.82 7.34
C MET A 6 4.40 7.63 6.78
N GLU A 7 4.21 8.08 5.54
CA GLU A 7 3.01 7.77 4.76
C GLU A 7 3.23 6.50 3.95
N VAL A 8 2.26 5.60 3.95
CA VAL A 8 2.21 4.42 3.09
C VAL A 8 0.94 4.43 2.26
N GLY A 9 0.97 3.81 1.08
CA GLY A 9 -0.20 3.71 0.22
C GLY A 9 0.09 4.04 -1.24
N PRO A 10 -0.96 4.30 -2.03
CA PRO A 10 -0.83 4.56 -3.46
C PRO A 10 0.15 5.67 -3.82
N LEU A 11 0.10 6.81 -3.11
CA LEU A 11 1.04 7.91 -3.37
C LEU A 11 2.48 7.46 -3.15
N ALA A 12 2.77 6.80 -2.01
CA ALA A 12 4.12 6.32 -1.70
C ALA A 12 4.62 5.34 -2.77
N ARG A 13 3.78 4.40 -3.23
CA ARG A 13 4.14 3.43 -4.28
C ARG A 13 4.39 4.10 -5.63
N VAL A 14 3.51 5.00 -6.04
CA VAL A 14 3.68 5.77 -7.29
C VAL A 14 4.97 6.60 -7.26
N LEU A 15 5.25 7.29 -6.15
CA LEU A 15 6.48 8.06 -6.00
C LEU A 15 7.73 7.19 -6.02
N MET A 16 7.69 6.02 -5.39
CA MET A 16 8.81 5.06 -5.41
C MET A 16 9.04 4.49 -6.80
N LEU A 17 7.99 4.11 -7.53
CA LEU A 17 8.11 3.65 -8.92
C LEU A 17 8.62 4.76 -9.84
N TYR A 18 8.10 5.97 -9.66
CA TYR A 18 8.54 7.15 -10.40
C TYR A 18 10.04 7.41 -10.19
N ALA A 19 10.47 7.44 -8.93
CA ALA A 19 11.86 7.69 -8.57
C ALA A 19 12.83 6.58 -9.03
N LYS A 20 12.32 5.33 -9.14
CA LYS A 20 13.10 4.19 -9.67
C LYS A 20 13.12 4.12 -11.20
N GLY A 21 12.48 5.02 -11.89
CA GLY A 21 12.50 5.07 -13.35
C GLY A 21 11.54 4.07 -14.00
N HIS A 22 10.42 3.69 -13.36
CA HIS A 22 9.43 2.83 -13.99
C HIS A 22 8.73 3.58 -15.13
N ASP A 23 8.99 3.20 -16.36
CA ASP A 23 8.63 3.94 -17.58
C ASP A 23 7.15 4.31 -17.65
N LEU A 24 6.26 3.33 -17.47
CA LEU A 24 4.82 3.56 -17.52
C LEU A 24 4.37 4.53 -16.41
N THR A 25 4.88 4.38 -15.19
CA THR A 25 4.53 5.28 -14.08
C THR A 25 5.02 6.70 -14.35
N GLN A 26 6.25 6.86 -14.85
CA GLN A 26 6.78 8.18 -15.20
C GLN A 26 5.95 8.81 -16.32
N HIS A 27 5.62 8.05 -17.34
CA HIS A 27 4.77 8.53 -18.43
C HIS A 27 3.41 9.01 -17.94
N LEU A 28 2.71 8.18 -17.16
CA LEU A 28 1.38 8.49 -16.62
C LEU A 28 1.40 9.71 -15.69
N VAL A 29 2.35 9.78 -14.78
CA VAL A 29 2.49 10.93 -13.86
C VAL A 29 2.77 12.21 -14.64
N ASN A 30 3.78 12.20 -15.51
CA ASN A 30 4.19 13.38 -16.25
C ASN A 30 3.09 13.88 -17.19
N SER A 31 2.42 12.97 -17.92
CA SER A 31 1.34 13.34 -18.83
C SER A 31 0.13 13.92 -18.08
N THR A 32 -0.21 13.36 -16.93
CA THR A 32 -1.32 13.87 -16.09
C THR A 32 -1.01 15.26 -15.54
N LEU A 33 0.18 15.46 -14.98
CA LEU A 33 0.58 16.75 -14.46
C LEU A 33 0.66 17.82 -15.56
N GLN A 34 1.16 17.45 -16.75
CA GLN A 34 1.21 18.35 -17.89
C GLN A 34 -0.18 18.74 -18.39
N GLN A 35 -1.11 17.79 -18.50
CA GLN A 35 -2.50 18.06 -18.93
C GLN A 35 -3.25 19.00 -17.97
N LEU A 36 -2.92 18.92 -16.69
CA LEU A 36 -3.55 19.72 -15.65
C LEU A 36 -2.79 21.02 -15.35
N ASP A 37 -1.65 21.26 -16.01
CA ASP A 37 -0.74 22.37 -15.72
C ASP A 37 -0.33 22.47 -14.25
N LEU A 38 0.01 21.32 -13.65
CA LEU A 38 0.33 21.18 -12.23
C LEU A 38 1.80 20.78 -12.01
N PRO A 39 2.44 21.32 -10.97
CA PRO A 39 3.77 20.88 -10.56
C PRO A 39 3.71 19.54 -9.83
N VAL A 40 4.82 18.78 -9.81
CA VAL A 40 4.93 17.48 -9.12
C VAL A 40 4.50 17.56 -7.64
N ARG A 41 4.74 18.69 -6.96
CA ARG A 41 4.31 18.89 -5.58
C ARG A 41 2.80 18.77 -5.37
N ALA A 42 1.98 18.94 -6.41
CA ALA A 42 0.53 18.79 -6.33
C ALA A 42 0.10 17.36 -5.97
N LEU A 43 0.95 16.37 -6.22
CA LEU A 43 0.71 14.98 -5.79
C LEU A 43 0.62 14.80 -4.28
N PHE A 44 1.19 15.71 -3.49
CA PHE A 44 1.15 15.66 -2.02
C PHE A 44 -0.12 16.27 -1.42
N SER A 45 -1.05 16.71 -2.25
CA SER A 45 -2.39 17.13 -1.83
C SER A 45 -3.35 15.94 -1.70
N THR A 46 -4.52 16.16 -1.14
CA THR A 46 -5.61 15.18 -1.06
C THR A 46 -6.05 14.69 -2.44
N LEU A 47 -6.26 15.61 -3.39
CA LEU A 47 -6.58 15.25 -4.78
C LEU A 47 -5.41 14.54 -5.46
N GLY A 48 -4.18 14.91 -5.15
CA GLY A 48 -2.98 14.24 -5.63
C GLY A 48 -2.89 12.79 -5.17
N ARG A 49 -3.28 12.48 -3.93
CA ARG A 49 -3.37 11.10 -3.43
C ARG A 49 -4.44 10.29 -4.17
N THR A 50 -5.58 10.91 -4.47
CA THR A 50 -6.63 10.29 -5.28
C THR A 50 -6.16 10.04 -6.71
N ALA A 51 -5.48 11.00 -7.32
CA ALA A 51 -4.85 10.85 -8.63
C ALA A 51 -3.81 9.72 -8.62
N ALA A 52 -2.93 9.67 -7.62
CA ALA A 52 -1.93 8.59 -7.49
C ALA A 52 -2.59 7.20 -7.44
N ARG A 53 -3.71 7.04 -6.73
CA ARG A 53 -4.48 5.78 -6.70
C ARG A 53 -5.02 5.42 -8.08
N THR A 54 -5.50 6.39 -8.84
CA THR A 54 -5.99 6.19 -10.21
C THR A 54 -4.84 5.79 -11.14
N LEU A 55 -3.70 6.46 -11.06
CA LEU A 55 -2.50 6.13 -11.85
C LEU A 55 -1.98 4.74 -11.53
N GLU A 56 -1.94 4.37 -10.25
CA GLU A 56 -1.58 3.01 -9.83
C GLU A 56 -2.53 1.97 -10.42
N THR A 57 -3.83 2.25 -10.43
CA THR A 57 -4.82 1.35 -11.05
C THR A 57 -4.52 1.13 -12.53
N ALA A 58 -4.12 2.16 -13.25
CA ALA A 58 -3.73 2.04 -14.66
C ALA A 58 -2.48 1.17 -14.84
N VAL A 59 -1.47 1.35 -13.97
CA VAL A 59 -0.25 0.51 -13.97
C VAL A 59 -0.58 -0.96 -13.70
N LEU A 60 -1.45 -1.23 -12.73
CA LEU A 60 -1.86 -2.59 -12.40
C LEU A 60 -2.68 -3.22 -13.52
N ALA A 61 -3.57 -2.45 -14.15
CA ALA A 61 -4.38 -2.93 -15.28
C ALA A 61 -3.50 -3.33 -16.48
N ASP A 62 -2.46 -2.56 -16.77
CA ASP A 62 -1.47 -2.91 -17.80
C ASP A 62 -0.76 -4.23 -17.48
N GLY A 63 -0.38 -4.45 -16.22
CA GLY A 63 0.27 -5.69 -15.76
C GLY A 63 -0.61 -6.94 -15.83
N MET A 64 -1.94 -6.80 -15.81
CA MET A 64 -2.88 -7.95 -15.74
C MET A 64 -2.72 -8.93 -16.90
N GLN A 65 -2.47 -8.43 -18.11
CA GLN A 65 -2.28 -9.31 -19.27
C GLN A 65 -1.05 -10.21 -19.09
N GLY A 66 0.08 -9.65 -18.63
CA GLY A 66 1.29 -10.42 -18.39
C GLY A 66 1.12 -11.49 -17.30
N TRP A 67 0.36 -11.18 -16.25
CA TRP A 67 0.03 -12.17 -15.21
C TRP A 67 -0.86 -13.29 -15.73
N LEU A 68 -1.84 -12.97 -16.56
CA LEU A 68 -2.70 -13.97 -17.21
C LEU A 68 -1.86 -14.87 -18.13
N ASP A 69 -0.99 -14.31 -18.95
CA ASP A 69 -0.12 -15.06 -19.86
C ASP A 69 0.81 -16.00 -19.08
N SER A 70 1.34 -15.52 -17.95
CA SER A 70 2.16 -16.32 -17.04
C SER A 70 1.39 -17.50 -16.44
N LEU A 71 0.14 -17.26 -15.99
CA LEU A 71 -0.75 -18.30 -15.48
C LEU A 71 -1.04 -19.36 -16.56
N VAL A 72 -1.40 -18.93 -17.76
CA VAL A 72 -1.64 -19.83 -18.90
C VAL A 72 -0.37 -20.62 -19.24
N GLY A 73 0.80 -19.98 -19.19
CA GLY A 73 2.10 -20.62 -19.39
C GLY A 73 2.35 -21.74 -18.38
N ASN A 74 2.12 -21.48 -17.09
CA ASN A 74 2.27 -22.47 -16.02
C ASN A 74 1.34 -23.67 -16.22
N ILE A 75 0.06 -23.40 -16.53
CA ILE A 75 -0.92 -24.49 -16.81
C ILE A 75 -0.46 -25.35 -18.00
N LYS A 76 -0.01 -24.73 -19.10
CA LYS A 76 0.51 -25.45 -20.27
C LYS A 76 1.76 -26.26 -19.96
N ALA A 77 2.59 -25.80 -19.05
CA ALA A 77 3.78 -26.51 -18.56
C ALA A 77 3.44 -27.64 -17.56
N GLY A 78 2.16 -27.85 -17.23
CA GLY A 78 1.71 -28.85 -16.26
C GLY A 78 1.83 -28.43 -14.79
N ASP A 79 2.21 -27.18 -14.51
CA ASP A 79 2.22 -26.66 -13.14
C ASP A 79 0.83 -26.10 -12.80
N THR A 80 0.00 -26.97 -12.21
CA THR A 80 -1.36 -26.66 -11.76
C THR A 80 -1.48 -26.63 -10.24
N ARG A 81 -0.36 -26.59 -9.54
CA ARG A 81 -0.33 -26.57 -8.06
C ARG A 81 -0.88 -25.27 -7.53
N THR A 82 -1.92 -25.35 -6.71
CA THR A 82 -2.59 -24.19 -6.07
C THR A 82 -2.24 -24.05 -4.59
N PHE A 83 -1.56 -25.03 -4.00
CA PHE A 83 -1.19 -25.06 -2.59
C PHE A 83 0.05 -25.93 -2.34
N ASN A 84 0.67 -25.77 -1.16
CA ASN A 84 1.79 -26.59 -0.73
C ASN A 84 1.28 -27.79 0.07
N GLU A 85 1.04 -28.91 -0.63
CA GLU A 85 0.50 -30.14 -0.04
C GLU A 85 1.34 -30.68 1.13
N ALA A 86 2.67 -30.57 1.04
CA ALA A 86 3.57 -31.08 2.06
C ALA A 86 3.39 -30.38 3.42
N GLN A 87 2.92 -29.12 3.41
CA GLN A 87 2.70 -28.33 4.61
C GLN A 87 1.24 -28.30 5.06
N CYS A 88 0.33 -28.95 4.36
CA CYS A 88 -1.09 -28.98 4.74
C CYS A 88 -1.40 -29.95 5.89
N LYS A 89 -0.47 -30.83 6.24
CA LYS A 89 -0.68 -31.82 7.32
C LYS A 89 -0.20 -31.25 8.65
N PRO A 90 -1.06 -31.02 9.65
CA PRO A 90 -0.65 -30.47 10.96
C PRO A 90 0.45 -31.28 11.65
N SER A 91 0.49 -32.61 11.43
CA SER A 91 1.53 -33.48 11.97
C SER A 91 2.94 -33.20 11.44
N SER A 92 3.06 -32.51 10.29
CA SER A 92 4.35 -32.09 9.73
C SER A 92 4.85 -30.76 10.26
N TRP A 93 4.02 -30.03 11.02
CA TRP A 93 4.37 -28.71 11.50
C TRP A 93 5.32 -28.79 12.70
N PRO A 94 6.30 -27.86 12.77
CA PRO A 94 7.16 -27.80 13.94
C PRO A 94 6.34 -27.45 15.19
N ARG A 95 6.81 -27.88 16.35
CA ARG A 95 6.16 -27.59 17.63
C ARG A 95 6.15 -26.08 17.94
N GLU A 96 7.20 -25.37 17.51
CA GLU A 96 7.32 -23.92 17.59
C GLU A 96 7.72 -23.36 16.24
N ALA A 97 7.05 -22.30 15.79
CA ALA A 97 7.40 -21.57 14.56
C ALA A 97 7.19 -20.07 14.77
N LYS A 98 8.07 -19.29 14.16
CA LYS A 98 7.92 -17.83 14.04
C LYS A 98 7.87 -17.46 12.58
N GLY A 99 6.90 -16.66 12.21
CA GLY A 99 6.73 -16.20 10.84
C GLY A 99 6.52 -14.70 10.74
N VAL A 100 7.00 -14.15 9.66
CA VAL A 100 6.76 -12.76 9.27
C VAL A 100 6.33 -12.74 7.81
N GLY A 101 5.24 -12.04 7.52
CA GLY A 101 4.77 -11.78 6.17
C GLY A 101 4.61 -10.30 5.92
N PHE A 102 5.08 -9.85 4.75
CA PHE A 102 4.92 -8.47 4.30
C PHE A 102 4.19 -8.46 2.96
N MET A 103 3.32 -7.49 2.78
CA MET A 103 2.68 -7.24 1.50
C MET A 103 2.26 -5.78 1.38
N GLU A 104 2.12 -5.31 0.16
CA GLU A 104 1.42 -4.06 -0.13
C GLU A 104 -0.08 -4.35 -0.26
N ALA A 105 -0.84 -3.89 0.73
CA ALA A 105 -2.30 -3.86 0.66
C ALA A 105 -2.76 -2.64 -0.15
N PRO A 106 -4.02 -2.55 -0.59
CA PRO A 106 -4.51 -1.39 -1.35
C PRO A 106 -4.21 -0.05 -0.67
N ARG A 107 -4.26 0.02 0.66
CA ARG A 107 -4.01 1.23 1.43
C ARG A 107 -2.56 1.41 1.89
N GLY A 108 -1.67 0.46 1.61
CA GLY A 108 -0.25 0.59 1.93
C GLY A 108 0.36 -0.65 2.57
N GLY A 109 1.56 -0.48 3.13
CA GLY A 109 2.38 -1.53 3.71
C GLY A 109 1.69 -2.26 4.87
N LEU A 110 1.65 -3.58 4.76
CA LEU A 110 1.06 -4.49 5.74
C LEU A 110 2.13 -5.49 6.20
N ALA A 111 2.29 -5.65 7.51
CA ALA A 111 3.12 -6.69 8.10
C ALA A 111 2.31 -7.54 9.08
N ARG A 112 2.60 -8.84 9.11
CA ARG A 112 2.05 -9.80 10.05
C ARG A 112 3.17 -10.55 10.71
N TYR A 113 3.17 -10.57 12.03
CA TYR A 113 4.10 -11.33 12.86
C TYR A 113 3.32 -12.39 13.63
N VAL A 114 3.77 -13.63 13.58
CA VAL A 114 3.08 -14.72 14.26
C VAL A 114 4.09 -15.61 14.98
N VAL A 115 3.73 -16.02 16.20
CA VAL A 115 4.39 -17.08 16.94
C VAL A 115 3.38 -18.20 17.13
N ILE A 116 3.75 -19.40 16.70
CA ILE A 116 2.93 -20.60 16.86
C ILE A 116 3.65 -21.53 17.82
N LYS A 117 2.92 -22.04 18.82
CA LYS A 117 3.36 -23.09 19.74
C LYS A 117 2.29 -24.15 19.84
N ASP A 118 2.71 -25.41 19.82
CA ASP A 118 1.82 -26.57 19.94
C ASP A 118 0.59 -26.44 19.03
N GLN A 119 0.81 -26.05 17.76
CA GLN A 119 -0.21 -25.86 16.72
C GLN A 119 -1.26 -24.77 17.00
N LYS A 120 -0.99 -23.88 17.96
CA LYS A 120 -1.84 -22.74 18.29
C LYS A 120 -1.08 -21.42 18.14
N ILE A 121 -1.79 -20.36 17.82
CA ILE A 121 -1.21 -19.03 17.82
C ILE A 121 -0.95 -18.63 19.28
N ASP A 122 0.32 -18.46 19.62
CA ASP A 122 0.81 -17.99 20.91
C ASP A 122 0.89 -16.47 20.98
N ASN A 123 1.35 -15.85 19.88
CA ASN A 123 1.41 -14.40 19.75
C ASN A 123 1.13 -14.01 18.29
N TYR A 124 0.40 -12.91 18.12
CA TYR A 124 0.09 -12.37 16.81
C TYR A 124 0.10 -10.84 16.85
N GLN A 125 0.84 -10.24 15.94
CA GLN A 125 0.89 -8.80 15.76
C GLN A 125 0.64 -8.42 14.31
N ALA A 126 -0.18 -7.42 14.11
CA ALA A 126 -0.46 -6.84 12.81
C ALA A 126 -0.02 -5.38 12.79
N VAL A 127 0.77 -5.02 11.79
CA VAL A 127 1.05 -3.65 11.43
C VAL A 127 0.34 -3.39 10.11
N VAL A 128 -0.78 -2.68 10.18
CA VAL A 128 -1.63 -2.40 9.01
C VAL A 128 -1.33 -1.00 8.45
N PRO A 129 -1.77 -0.66 7.23
CA PRO A 129 -1.52 0.67 6.66
C PRO A 129 -1.95 1.82 7.58
N SER A 130 -3.08 1.69 8.28
CA SER A 130 -3.54 2.71 9.22
C SER A 130 -2.62 2.86 10.45
N THR A 131 -1.86 1.84 10.81
CA THR A 131 -0.83 1.94 11.88
C THR A 131 0.24 2.97 11.51
N TRP A 132 0.57 3.07 10.21
CA TRP A 132 1.48 4.07 9.66
C TRP A 132 0.81 5.42 9.54
N ASN A 133 -0.31 5.48 8.79
CA ASN A 133 -0.93 6.72 8.35
C ASN A 133 -1.69 7.45 9.45
N ALA A 134 -2.27 6.73 10.42
CA ALA A 134 -2.94 7.27 11.60
C ALA A 134 -2.04 7.34 12.83
N GLY A 135 -0.72 7.18 12.65
CA GLY A 135 0.26 7.29 13.72
C GLY A 135 0.29 8.70 14.32
N PRO A 136 0.72 8.83 15.58
CA PRO A 136 0.89 10.14 16.22
C PRO A 136 2.06 10.92 15.60
N ARG A 137 2.25 12.14 16.06
CA ARG A 137 3.44 12.93 15.72
C ARG A 137 4.72 12.17 16.09
N ASP A 138 5.73 12.36 15.28
CA ASP A 138 7.04 11.74 15.49
C ASP A 138 7.87 12.44 16.58
N VAL A 139 9.09 11.94 16.81
CA VAL A 139 10.00 12.49 17.82
C VAL A 139 10.46 13.93 17.53
N GLN A 140 10.27 14.39 16.29
CA GLN A 140 10.55 15.77 15.87
C GLN A 140 9.28 16.63 15.82
N ASN A 141 8.18 16.13 16.38
CA ASN A 141 6.86 16.79 16.35
C ASN A 141 6.27 16.98 14.94
N GLN A 142 6.74 16.18 13.96
CA GLN A 142 6.13 16.18 12.62
C GLN A 142 4.80 15.42 12.66
N PRO A 143 3.75 15.93 12.01
CA PRO A 143 2.44 15.30 12.01
C PRO A 143 2.47 13.94 11.29
N GLY A 144 1.64 13.00 11.73
CA GLY A 144 1.36 11.80 10.98
C GLY A 144 0.59 12.10 9.67
N ALA A 145 0.54 11.14 8.75
CA ALA A 145 -0.02 11.38 7.42
C ALA A 145 -1.49 11.86 7.45
N TYR A 146 -2.33 11.27 8.31
CA TYR A 146 -3.74 11.71 8.45
C TYR A 146 -3.83 13.12 9.05
N GLU A 147 -3.06 13.41 10.08
CA GLU A 147 -3.03 14.72 10.68
C GLU A 147 -2.60 15.78 9.66
N ALA A 148 -1.51 15.51 8.93
CA ALA A 148 -1.02 16.42 7.89
C ALA A 148 -2.02 16.62 6.76
N ALA A 149 -2.77 15.58 6.38
CA ALA A 149 -3.79 15.67 5.34
C ALA A 149 -5.01 16.50 5.75
N LEU A 150 -5.28 16.63 7.06
CA LEU A 150 -6.41 17.39 7.60
C LEU A 150 -6.04 18.83 7.96
N GLN A 151 -4.75 19.14 8.08
CA GLN A 151 -4.29 20.48 8.44
C GLN A 151 -4.18 21.39 7.21
N ASP A 152 -4.75 22.58 7.29
CA ASP A 152 -4.58 23.70 6.36
C ASP A 152 -4.79 23.38 4.86
N ASN A 153 -5.51 22.29 4.56
CA ASN A 153 -5.68 21.86 3.18
C ASN A 153 -7.00 22.28 2.54
N HIS A 154 -8.04 22.50 3.33
CA HIS A 154 -9.38 22.83 2.81
C HIS A 154 -10.09 23.81 3.71
N GLU A 155 -10.74 24.78 3.11
CA GLU A 155 -11.85 25.51 3.71
C GLU A 155 -13.14 24.75 3.39
N LEU A 156 -14.03 24.62 4.37
CA LEU A 156 -15.34 24.03 4.15
C LEU A 156 -16.19 25.03 3.36
N GLU A 157 -16.75 24.60 2.24
CA GLU A 157 -17.77 25.39 1.54
C GLU A 157 -19.06 25.49 2.36
N ASP A 158 -19.32 24.47 3.19
CA ASP A 158 -20.50 24.36 4.04
C ASP A 158 -20.07 23.82 5.41
N GLU A 159 -20.03 24.69 6.41
CA GLU A 159 -19.66 24.33 7.78
C GLU A 159 -20.57 23.26 8.42
N THR A 160 -21.74 23.03 7.84
CA THR A 160 -22.66 21.98 8.30
C THR A 160 -22.26 20.57 7.83
N LYS A 161 -21.25 20.47 6.93
CA LYS A 161 -20.79 19.21 6.34
C LYS A 161 -19.31 18.88 6.63
N PRO A 162 -18.89 18.85 7.90
CA PRO A 162 -17.47 18.63 8.24
C PRO A 162 -16.95 17.27 7.78
N VAL A 163 -17.83 16.32 7.50
CA VAL A 163 -17.46 14.94 7.07
C VAL A 163 -16.91 14.91 5.64
N GLU A 164 -17.11 15.94 4.83
CA GLU A 164 -16.58 15.99 3.46
C GLU A 164 -15.05 15.95 3.43
N ILE A 165 -14.39 16.55 4.41
CA ILE A 165 -12.93 16.50 4.55
C ILE A 165 -12.43 15.07 4.84
N LEU A 166 -13.21 14.26 5.54
CA LEU A 166 -12.83 12.90 5.93
C LEU A 166 -12.96 11.86 4.82
N ARG A 167 -13.63 12.21 3.72
CA ARG A 167 -13.84 11.30 2.58
C ARG A 167 -12.67 11.30 1.60
N THR A 168 -11.79 12.22 1.71
CA THR A 168 -10.61 12.40 0.86
C THR A 168 -9.37 11.84 1.52
#